data_f7a76ce0be42281096d5718e0721df0e
#
_entry.id   f7a76ce0be42281096d5718e0721df0e
#
_cell.length_a   1.000
_cell.length_b   1.000
_cell.length_c   1.000
_cell.angle_alpha   90.00
_cell.angle_beta   90.00
_cell.angle_gamma   90.00
#
_symmetry.space_group_name_H-M   'P 1'
#
loop_
_entity.id
_entity.type
_entity.pdbx_description
1 polymer ?
#
loop_
_entity_poly.entity_id
_entity_poly.type
_entity_poly.pdbx_seq_one_letter_code
_entity_poly.pdbx_strand_id
1 'polypeptide(L)'
;YRNRANFVNFVSHTKEGMLGMVFRKPTEIDLPTNLDYLLENANGNGLHLDQMIKDAASDTLLTGRYGLLVDYPQTDEGLTQAEVSNKGLQASILAYPAESIINWRCEVVDGVKQLTMVVLQEPRIKPLDNDPYDVEHCMYHRVLMLLEGVYTQLLYDENNELVANDIVPRKSNGSTWDVIPFEFIGSTNNDETSDKAPLYDIAEVNIAHYRNSADYEESSFIVGQPTPVIAGLTQSWVDDNFANGIELGSRAGLLLPLDANASLLQSAPNQMPERGMELKESQMVKIGTRIIEDSSGAETAEAAKIRFAGQNSKLGSLIINIEEGFRKSLMWMGEFMGGEGEVTLEINKEFYDATIDPQMLAQTMMLQDRGVISKADVRYLLRRGNLLEADRTDEEIEADAEVAEIEPVIPPVQEEETEEEFGN
;
A
#
# COMPACT_ATOMS: atom_id res chain seq x y z
N TYR A 1 26.73 1.40 20.65
CA TYR A 1 26.49 0.92 19.29
C TYR A 1 25.01 0.86 18.95
N ARG A 2 24.19 -0.02 19.57
CA ARG A 2 22.76 -0.17 19.26
C ARG A 2 21.95 1.13 19.38
N ASN A 3 22.23 1.94 20.38
CA ASN A 3 21.47 3.19 20.64
C ASN A 3 21.84 4.34 19.69
N ARG A 4 22.87 4.19 18.85
CA ARG A 4 23.29 5.20 17.88
C ARG A 4 22.82 4.91 16.47
N ALA A 5 22.51 3.64 16.17
CA ALA A 5 22.04 3.27 14.84
C ALA A 5 20.72 4.00 14.49
N ASN A 6 20.67 4.60 13.30
CA ASN A 6 19.49 5.28 12.79
C ASN A 6 18.82 4.41 11.73
N PHE A 7 17.55 4.05 11.94
CA PHE A 7 16.76 3.29 10.97
C PHE A 7 15.90 4.23 10.14
N VAL A 8 16.21 4.31 8.86
CA VAL A 8 15.36 5.00 7.86
C VAL A 8 14.50 3.94 7.18
N ASN A 9 13.18 4.07 7.27
CA ASN A 9 12.24 3.07 6.75
C ASN A 9 11.94 3.28 5.26
N PHE A 10 12.87 2.88 4.40
CA PHE A 10 12.70 2.95 2.94
C PHE A 10 11.57 2.06 2.44
N VAL A 11 11.29 0.94 3.12
CA VAL A 11 10.18 0.04 2.75
C VAL A 11 8.85 0.76 2.87
N SER A 12 8.62 1.48 3.99
CA SER A 12 7.39 2.25 4.19
C SER A 12 7.23 3.36 3.15
N HIS A 13 8.29 4.14 2.92
CA HIS A 13 8.25 5.20 1.91
C HIS A 13 7.95 4.67 0.50
N THR A 14 8.55 3.54 0.13
CA THR A 14 8.30 2.90 -1.18
C THR A 14 6.86 2.40 -1.26
N LYS A 15 6.37 1.72 -0.20
CA LYS A 15 4.98 1.25 -0.12
C LYS A 15 3.98 2.40 -0.27
N GLU A 16 4.16 3.46 0.51
CA GLU A 16 3.29 4.63 0.47
C GLU A 16 3.30 5.32 -0.90
N GLY A 17 4.48 5.42 -1.53
CA GLY A 17 4.60 5.93 -2.89
C GLY A 17 3.82 5.08 -3.91
N MET A 18 3.92 3.73 -3.83
CA MET A 18 3.17 2.81 -4.69
C MET A 18 1.66 2.91 -4.47
N LEU A 19 1.21 2.94 -3.20
CA LEU A 19 -0.21 3.13 -2.87
C LEU A 19 -0.72 4.48 -3.38
N GLY A 20 0.08 5.55 -3.23
CA GLY A 20 -0.27 6.87 -3.76
C GLY A 20 -0.43 6.90 -5.28
N MET A 21 0.32 6.08 -6.03
CA MET A 21 0.15 5.93 -7.48
C MET A 21 -1.12 5.14 -7.84
N VAL A 22 -1.39 4.06 -7.13
CA VAL A 22 -2.57 3.22 -7.35
C VAL A 22 -3.85 4.00 -7.05
N PHE A 23 -3.93 4.61 -5.87
CA PHE A 23 -5.14 5.28 -5.36
C PHE A 23 -5.15 6.81 -5.63
N ARG A 24 -4.39 7.27 -6.62
CA ARG A 24 -4.46 8.68 -7.07
C ARG A 24 -5.80 9.04 -7.73
N LYS A 25 -6.44 8.05 -8.35
CA LYS A 25 -7.83 8.11 -8.80
C LYS A 25 -8.68 7.30 -7.83
N PRO A 26 -9.91 7.75 -7.53
CA PRO A 26 -10.82 6.98 -6.70
C PRO A 26 -11.09 5.61 -7.34
N THR A 27 -11.33 4.60 -6.48
CA THR A 27 -11.76 3.27 -6.93
C THR A 27 -13.20 3.39 -7.45
N GLU A 28 -13.46 2.87 -8.63
CA GLU A 28 -14.82 2.81 -9.18
C GLU A 28 -15.54 1.58 -8.61
N ILE A 29 -16.58 1.78 -7.82
CA ILE A 29 -17.33 0.73 -7.14
C ILE A 29 -18.80 0.95 -7.45
N ASP A 30 -19.43 -0.02 -8.12
CA ASP A 30 -20.87 -0.05 -8.35
C ASP A 30 -21.44 -1.35 -7.77
N LEU A 31 -22.37 -1.22 -6.83
CA LEU A 31 -22.94 -2.32 -6.06
C LEU A 31 -24.46 -2.36 -6.22
N PRO A 32 -25.06 -3.55 -6.16
CA PRO A 32 -26.51 -3.67 -5.98
C PRO A 32 -26.96 -3.00 -4.69
N THR A 33 -28.15 -2.37 -4.70
CA THR A 33 -28.69 -1.57 -3.57
C THR A 33 -28.68 -2.29 -2.22
N ASN A 34 -28.82 -3.62 -2.20
CA ASN A 34 -28.76 -4.43 -0.98
C ASN A 34 -27.35 -4.56 -0.40
N LEU A 35 -26.31 -4.14 -1.13
CA LEU A 35 -24.91 -4.14 -0.73
C LEU A 35 -24.33 -2.72 -0.56
N ASP A 36 -25.10 -1.66 -0.80
CA ASP A 36 -24.65 -0.25 -0.69
C ASP A 36 -24.05 0.07 0.69
N TYR A 37 -24.51 -0.58 1.75
CA TYR A 37 -23.99 -0.39 3.09
C TYR A 37 -22.49 -0.72 3.22
N LEU A 38 -21.95 -1.56 2.33
CA LEU A 38 -20.52 -1.91 2.33
C LEU A 38 -19.62 -0.71 2.02
N LEU A 39 -20.14 0.28 1.30
CA LEU A 39 -19.38 1.51 1.01
C LEU A 39 -18.98 2.21 2.32
N GLU A 40 -19.82 2.15 3.35
CA GLU A 40 -19.58 2.78 4.66
C GLU A 40 -19.14 1.79 5.73
N ASN A 41 -19.52 0.50 5.62
CA ASN A 41 -19.28 -0.51 6.66
C ASN A 41 -19.06 -1.91 6.07
N ALA A 42 -17.89 -2.14 5.50
CA ALA A 42 -17.56 -3.41 4.85
C ALA A 42 -17.29 -4.54 5.85
N ASN A 43 -16.73 -4.23 7.03
CA ASN A 43 -16.30 -5.22 8.02
C ASN A 43 -17.23 -5.37 9.25
N GLY A 44 -18.36 -4.67 9.27
CA GLY A 44 -19.25 -4.65 10.43
C GLY A 44 -18.81 -3.71 11.57
N ASN A 45 -17.66 -3.02 11.45
CA ASN A 45 -17.10 -2.12 12.46
C ASN A 45 -16.89 -0.68 11.93
N GLY A 46 -17.56 -0.31 10.82
CA GLY A 46 -17.50 1.03 10.24
C GLY A 46 -16.29 1.27 9.33
N LEU A 47 -15.62 0.24 8.84
CA LEU A 47 -14.56 0.39 7.85
C LEU A 47 -15.17 0.46 6.44
N HIS A 48 -14.85 1.53 5.71
CA HIS A 48 -15.26 1.71 4.32
C HIS A 48 -14.62 0.68 3.39
N LEU A 49 -15.34 0.22 2.37
CA LEU A 49 -14.84 -0.76 1.41
C LEU A 49 -13.57 -0.28 0.69
N ASP A 50 -13.53 0.98 0.27
CA ASP A 50 -12.35 1.58 -0.38
C ASP A 50 -11.11 1.56 0.55
N GLN A 51 -11.29 1.82 1.85
CA GLN A 51 -10.20 1.74 2.81
C GLN A 51 -9.73 0.29 3.01
N MET A 52 -10.64 -0.68 3.06
CA MET A 52 -10.30 -2.09 3.15
C MET A 52 -9.49 -2.57 1.93
N ILE A 53 -9.82 -2.09 0.74
CA ILE A 53 -9.06 -2.36 -0.49
C ILE A 53 -7.64 -1.78 -0.40
N LYS A 54 -7.48 -0.57 0.13
CA LYS A 54 -6.16 0.06 0.36
C LYS A 54 -5.33 -0.72 1.37
N ASP A 55 -5.96 -1.18 2.46
CA ASP A 55 -5.30 -1.99 3.49
C ASP A 55 -4.84 -3.33 2.91
N ALA A 56 -5.67 -3.99 2.12
CA ALA A 56 -5.30 -5.22 1.41
C ALA A 56 -4.12 -5.01 0.46
N ALA A 57 -4.10 -3.90 -0.28
CA ALA A 57 -2.99 -3.56 -1.16
C ALA A 57 -1.69 -3.30 -0.37
N SER A 58 -1.80 -2.58 0.76
CA SER A 58 -0.68 -2.32 1.67
C SER A 58 -0.07 -3.60 2.21
N ASP A 59 -0.90 -4.52 2.72
CA ASP A 59 -0.45 -5.76 3.34
C ASP A 59 0.10 -6.74 2.30
N THR A 60 -0.56 -6.87 1.14
CA THR A 60 -0.07 -7.74 0.06
C THR A 60 1.28 -7.25 -0.49
N LEU A 61 1.54 -5.94 -0.55
CA LEU A 61 2.87 -5.40 -0.90
C LEU A 61 3.95 -5.80 0.11
N LEU A 62 3.61 -5.86 1.41
CA LEU A 62 4.56 -6.16 2.49
C LEU A 62 4.78 -7.66 2.68
N THR A 63 3.74 -8.48 2.56
CA THR A 63 3.75 -9.89 2.95
C THR A 63 3.61 -10.86 1.79
N GLY A 64 3.07 -10.39 0.65
CA GLY A 64 2.76 -11.22 -0.53
C GLY A 64 1.45 -11.98 -0.41
N ARG A 65 0.71 -11.84 0.70
CA ARG A 65 -0.55 -12.56 0.95
C ARG A 65 -1.50 -11.75 1.83
N TYR A 66 -2.79 -11.90 1.55
CA TYR A 66 -3.90 -11.40 2.34
C TYR A 66 -5.09 -12.36 2.24
N GLY A 67 -6.01 -12.34 3.18
CA GLY A 67 -7.20 -13.19 3.15
C GLY A 67 -8.47 -12.41 3.37
N LEU A 68 -9.51 -12.75 2.63
CA LEU A 68 -10.86 -12.21 2.79
C LEU A 68 -11.82 -13.35 3.13
N LEU A 69 -12.51 -13.25 4.25
CA LEU A 69 -13.60 -14.15 4.63
C LEU A 69 -14.91 -13.39 4.56
N VAL A 70 -15.85 -13.89 3.82
CA VAL A 70 -17.24 -13.39 3.89
C VAL A 70 -17.98 -14.14 4.99
N ASP A 71 -18.50 -13.41 5.96
CA ASP A 71 -19.18 -13.96 7.11
C ASP A 71 -20.52 -13.29 7.34
N TYR A 72 -21.41 -14.00 7.99
CA TYR A 72 -22.75 -13.52 8.35
C TYR A 72 -23.01 -13.78 9.83
N PRO A 73 -23.57 -12.81 10.57
CA PRO A 73 -23.85 -12.99 11.98
C PRO A 73 -24.73 -14.21 12.24
N GLN A 74 -24.39 -14.99 13.26
CA GLN A 74 -25.23 -16.10 13.70
C GLN A 74 -26.59 -15.57 14.10
N THR A 75 -27.64 -16.21 13.58
CA THR A 75 -29.02 -15.85 13.85
C THR A 75 -29.78 -17.06 14.32
N ASP A 76 -30.83 -16.83 15.15
CA ASP A 76 -31.79 -17.85 15.48
C ASP A 76 -32.52 -18.32 14.22
N GLU A 77 -32.86 -19.60 14.16
CA GLU A 77 -33.57 -20.18 13.01
C GLU A 77 -34.94 -19.50 12.81
N GLY A 78 -35.28 -19.20 11.57
CA GLY A 78 -36.62 -18.75 11.22
C GLY A 78 -36.90 -17.25 11.29
N LEU A 79 -35.85 -16.41 11.28
CA LEU A 79 -36.04 -14.96 11.15
C LEU A 79 -36.63 -14.59 9.77
N THR A 80 -37.63 -13.73 9.81
CA THR A 80 -38.17 -13.12 8.58
C THR A 80 -37.24 -12.04 8.05
N GLN A 81 -37.33 -11.73 6.76
CA GLN A 81 -36.53 -10.67 6.13
C GLN A 81 -36.73 -9.30 6.83
N ALA A 82 -37.94 -9.03 7.33
CA ALA A 82 -38.21 -7.84 8.11
C ALA A 82 -37.49 -7.81 9.46
N GLU A 83 -37.37 -8.96 10.14
CA GLU A 83 -36.63 -9.07 11.40
C GLU A 83 -35.13 -8.96 11.18
N VAL A 84 -34.58 -9.53 10.10
CA VAL A 84 -33.19 -9.37 9.68
C VAL A 84 -32.89 -7.89 9.46
N SER A 85 -33.73 -7.18 8.71
CA SER A 85 -33.58 -5.74 8.46
C SER A 85 -33.68 -4.91 9.74
N ASN A 86 -34.67 -5.20 10.60
CA ASN A 86 -34.85 -4.49 11.87
C ASN A 86 -33.70 -4.71 12.87
N LYS A 87 -33.06 -5.88 12.87
CA LYS A 87 -31.90 -6.20 13.70
C LYS A 87 -30.58 -5.70 13.09
N GLY A 88 -30.61 -5.14 11.89
CA GLY A 88 -29.40 -4.70 11.17
C GLY A 88 -28.42 -5.83 10.89
N LEU A 89 -28.91 -7.05 10.67
CA LEU A 89 -28.09 -8.21 10.37
C LEU A 89 -27.59 -8.12 8.93
N GLN A 90 -26.31 -7.90 8.76
CA GLN A 90 -25.66 -7.72 7.46
C GLN A 90 -24.44 -8.63 7.36
N ALA A 91 -24.19 -9.17 6.19
CA ALA A 91 -22.94 -9.85 5.91
C ALA A 91 -21.78 -8.86 5.98
N SER A 92 -20.60 -9.36 6.31
CA SER A 92 -19.39 -8.55 6.39
C SER A 92 -18.20 -9.26 5.75
N ILE A 93 -17.21 -8.49 5.30
CA ILE A 93 -15.94 -8.99 4.82
C ILE A 93 -14.94 -8.88 5.96
N LEU A 94 -14.47 -10.01 6.47
CA LEU A 94 -13.43 -10.06 7.48
C LEU A 94 -12.07 -10.20 6.80
N ALA A 95 -11.17 -9.31 7.14
CA ALA A 95 -9.83 -9.22 6.58
C ALA A 95 -8.81 -9.93 7.48
N TYR A 96 -7.93 -10.73 6.87
CA TYR A 96 -6.89 -11.47 7.57
C TYR A 96 -5.53 -11.20 6.94
N PRO A 97 -4.60 -10.54 7.67
CA PRO A 97 -3.22 -10.41 7.24
C PRO A 97 -2.54 -11.79 7.18
N ALA A 98 -1.45 -11.88 6.44
CA ALA A 98 -0.77 -13.15 6.16
C ALA A 98 -0.47 -13.98 7.41
N GLU A 99 -0.01 -13.34 8.49
CA GLU A 99 0.35 -13.96 9.77
C GLU A 99 -0.84 -14.55 10.53
N SER A 100 -2.06 -14.09 10.22
CA SER A 100 -3.30 -14.62 10.81
C SER A 100 -3.82 -15.86 10.08
N ILE A 101 -3.30 -16.18 8.89
CA ILE A 101 -3.68 -17.36 8.12
C ILE A 101 -2.66 -18.46 8.40
N ILE A 102 -2.89 -19.23 9.48
CA ILE A 102 -1.87 -20.12 10.03
C ILE A 102 -1.83 -21.53 9.41
N ASN A 103 -2.93 -21.98 8.80
CA ASN A 103 -2.96 -23.27 8.12
C ASN A 103 -4.10 -23.31 7.08
N TRP A 104 -3.93 -24.09 6.01
CA TRP A 104 -4.97 -24.34 5.00
C TRP A 104 -4.72 -25.66 4.27
N ARG A 105 -5.77 -26.19 3.66
CA ARG A 105 -5.72 -27.42 2.87
C ARG A 105 -6.64 -27.33 1.67
N CYS A 106 -6.11 -27.69 0.51
CA CYS A 106 -6.87 -27.87 -0.72
C CYS A 106 -6.88 -29.33 -1.11
N GLU A 107 -8.01 -29.83 -1.59
CA GLU A 107 -8.19 -31.21 -2.08
C GLU A 107 -8.83 -31.16 -3.46
N VAL A 108 -8.65 -32.25 -4.23
CA VAL A 108 -9.31 -32.41 -5.52
C VAL A 108 -10.65 -33.08 -5.29
N VAL A 109 -11.74 -32.34 -5.45
CA VAL A 109 -13.11 -32.84 -5.35
C VAL A 109 -13.72 -32.79 -6.76
N ASP A 110 -14.20 -33.91 -7.26
CA ASP A 110 -14.79 -34.04 -8.61
C ASP A 110 -13.91 -33.51 -9.76
N GLY A 111 -12.58 -33.64 -9.60
CA GLY A 111 -11.60 -33.17 -10.58
C GLY A 111 -11.26 -31.69 -10.52
N VAL A 112 -11.85 -30.94 -9.58
CA VAL A 112 -11.56 -29.54 -9.35
C VAL A 112 -10.85 -29.38 -8.01
N LYS A 113 -9.77 -28.59 -7.98
CA LYS A 113 -9.07 -28.26 -6.75
C LYS A 113 -9.90 -27.27 -5.93
N GLN A 114 -10.22 -27.62 -4.71
CA GLN A 114 -11.09 -26.86 -3.83
C GLN A 114 -10.43 -26.68 -2.45
N LEU A 115 -10.63 -25.51 -1.86
CA LEU A 115 -10.21 -25.21 -0.50
C LEU A 115 -11.14 -25.97 0.47
N THR A 116 -10.58 -26.89 1.26
CA THR A 116 -11.34 -27.75 2.19
C THR A 116 -11.15 -27.37 3.65
N MET A 117 -10.11 -26.61 3.98
CA MET A 117 -9.86 -26.15 5.34
C MET A 117 -9.06 -24.84 5.32
N VAL A 118 -9.39 -23.92 6.21
CA VAL A 118 -8.55 -22.75 6.58
C VAL A 118 -8.59 -22.58 8.09
N VAL A 119 -7.44 -22.31 8.71
CA VAL A 119 -7.32 -21.95 10.12
C VAL A 119 -6.86 -20.52 10.24
N LEU A 120 -7.66 -19.72 10.90
CA LEU A 120 -7.47 -18.29 11.09
C LEU A 120 -7.25 -17.99 12.56
N GLN A 121 -6.27 -17.14 12.86
CA GLN A 121 -5.96 -16.69 14.19
C GLN A 121 -6.61 -15.33 14.45
N GLU A 122 -7.39 -15.21 15.51
CA GLU A 122 -8.15 -14.00 15.87
C GLU A 122 -7.79 -13.52 17.26
N PRO A 123 -7.18 -12.33 17.41
CA PRO A 123 -7.04 -11.72 18.72
C PRO A 123 -8.40 -11.30 19.27
N ARG A 124 -8.68 -11.65 20.51
CA ARG A 124 -9.90 -11.25 21.22
C ARG A 124 -9.55 -10.63 22.57
N ILE A 125 -10.42 -9.75 23.01
CA ILE A 125 -10.29 -9.06 24.28
C ILE A 125 -11.38 -9.59 25.20
N LYS A 126 -10.97 -10.14 26.34
CA LYS A 126 -11.90 -10.54 27.42
C LYS A 126 -11.81 -9.51 28.54
N PRO A 127 -12.91 -8.90 28.95
CA PRO A 127 -12.94 -8.11 30.19
C PRO A 127 -12.64 -9.02 31.39
N LEU A 128 -11.88 -8.53 32.36
CA LEU A 128 -11.65 -9.22 33.60
C LEU A 128 -12.82 -8.96 34.57
N ASP A 129 -13.34 -10.02 35.18
CA ASP A 129 -14.51 -9.93 36.09
C ASP A 129 -14.30 -9.04 37.32
N ASN A 130 -13.03 -8.85 37.70
CA ASN A 130 -12.64 -8.15 38.93
C ASN A 130 -12.17 -6.70 38.67
N ASP A 131 -11.90 -6.31 37.46
CA ASP A 131 -11.46 -4.97 37.11
C ASP A 131 -12.04 -4.55 35.72
N PRO A 132 -13.00 -3.61 35.72
CA PRO A 132 -13.60 -3.15 34.46
C PRO A 132 -12.66 -2.34 33.55
N TYR A 133 -11.48 -1.97 34.03
CA TYR A 133 -10.47 -1.21 33.29
C TYR A 133 -9.35 -2.09 32.75
N ASP A 134 -9.26 -3.34 33.21
CA ASP A 134 -8.24 -4.28 32.75
C ASP A 134 -8.84 -5.33 31.81
N VAL A 135 -8.05 -5.78 30.86
CA VAL A 135 -8.49 -6.72 29.81
C VAL A 135 -7.44 -7.79 29.59
N GLU A 136 -7.88 -8.99 29.35
CA GLU A 136 -7.03 -10.11 28.94
C GLU A 136 -7.05 -10.22 27.41
N HIS A 137 -5.87 -10.24 26.81
CA HIS A 137 -5.69 -10.50 25.38
C HIS A 137 -5.56 -12.00 25.14
N CYS A 138 -6.57 -12.57 24.53
CA CYS A 138 -6.64 -13.99 24.20
C CYS A 138 -6.52 -14.20 22.69
N MET A 139 -5.99 -15.36 22.30
CA MET A 139 -5.90 -15.74 20.90
C MET A 139 -6.84 -16.89 20.60
N TYR A 140 -7.80 -16.67 19.71
CA TYR A 140 -8.76 -17.67 19.26
C TYR A 140 -8.36 -18.20 17.89
N HIS A 141 -8.80 -19.43 17.60
CA HIS A 141 -8.60 -20.04 16.29
C HIS A 141 -9.95 -20.36 15.67
N ARG A 142 -10.25 -19.69 14.55
CA ARG A 142 -11.42 -20.00 13.74
C ARG A 142 -11.00 -21.00 12.68
N VAL A 143 -11.66 -22.14 12.65
CA VAL A 143 -11.43 -23.20 11.66
C VAL A 143 -12.60 -23.24 10.70
N LEU A 144 -12.34 -22.99 9.44
CA LEU A 144 -13.28 -23.09 8.34
C LEU A 144 -13.08 -24.43 7.68
N MET A 145 -14.11 -25.25 7.53
CA MET A 145 -14.00 -26.60 6.96
C MET A 145 -15.15 -26.92 6.02
N LEU A 146 -14.88 -27.74 5.02
CA LEU A 146 -15.91 -28.45 4.27
C LEU A 146 -16.07 -29.85 4.90
N LEU A 147 -17.14 -30.02 5.68
CA LEU A 147 -17.51 -31.31 6.28
C LEU A 147 -18.60 -31.95 5.41
N GLU A 148 -18.31 -33.11 4.79
CA GLU A 148 -19.24 -33.79 3.90
C GLU A 148 -19.80 -32.88 2.78
N GLY A 149 -18.97 -31.93 2.27
CA GLY A 149 -19.38 -30.96 1.26
C GLY A 149 -20.16 -29.77 1.77
N VAL A 150 -20.28 -29.59 3.09
CA VAL A 150 -20.96 -28.45 3.72
C VAL A 150 -19.96 -27.59 4.45
N TYR A 151 -19.98 -26.27 4.18
CA TYR A 151 -19.17 -25.32 4.90
C TYR A 151 -19.61 -25.20 6.34
N THR A 152 -18.67 -25.40 7.26
CA THR A 152 -18.86 -25.38 8.69
C THR A 152 -17.73 -24.59 9.35
N GLN A 153 -18.05 -23.82 10.37
CA GLN A 153 -17.09 -23.08 11.18
C GLN A 153 -16.99 -23.69 12.58
N LEU A 154 -15.76 -23.81 13.08
CA LEU A 154 -15.45 -24.20 14.46
C LEU A 154 -14.63 -23.10 15.10
N LEU A 155 -14.86 -22.85 16.39
CA LEU A 155 -14.11 -21.84 17.13
C LEU A 155 -13.43 -22.49 18.34
N TYR A 156 -12.12 -22.31 18.44
CA TYR A 156 -11.29 -22.77 19.54
C TYR A 156 -10.73 -21.57 20.31
N ASP A 157 -10.61 -21.72 21.61
CA ASP A 157 -9.95 -20.74 22.47
C ASP A 157 -8.40 -20.89 22.46
N GLU A 158 -7.73 -20.09 23.28
CA GLU A 158 -6.27 -20.12 23.45
C GLU A 158 -5.72 -21.43 24.00
N ASN A 159 -6.55 -22.24 24.70
CA ASN A 159 -6.20 -23.55 25.24
C ASN A 159 -6.50 -24.69 24.25
N ASN A 160 -6.93 -24.36 23.03
CA ASN A 160 -7.45 -25.29 22.04
C ASN A 160 -8.71 -26.04 22.52
N GLU A 161 -9.50 -25.44 23.41
CA GLU A 161 -10.79 -25.97 23.77
C GLU A 161 -11.85 -25.46 22.78
N LEU A 162 -12.76 -26.35 22.38
CA LEU A 162 -13.84 -26.03 21.44
C LEU A 162 -14.87 -25.12 22.13
N VAL A 163 -14.97 -23.86 21.71
CA VAL A 163 -15.90 -22.87 22.27
C VAL A 163 -17.23 -22.88 21.52
N ALA A 164 -17.17 -23.04 20.20
CA ALA A 164 -18.35 -23.17 19.36
C ALA A 164 -18.09 -24.18 18.24
N ASN A 165 -19.05 -25.04 18.03
CA ASN A 165 -19.03 -26.10 17.01
C ASN A 165 -20.24 -25.97 16.08
N ASP A 166 -20.11 -26.60 14.90
CA ASP A 166 -21.19 -26.81 13.94
C ASP A 166 -21.94 -25.52 13.53
N ILE A 167 -21.19 -24.40 13.47
CA ILE A 167 -21.74 -23.19 12.89
C ILE A 167 -21.82 -23.41 11.38
N VAL A 168 -23.02 -23.57 10.87
CA VAL A 168 -23.28 -23.79 9.43
C VAL A 168 -23.93 -22.55 8.84
N PRO A 169 -23.13 -21.63 8.23
CA PRO A 169 -23.69 -20.47 7.56
C PRO A 169 -24.60 -20.88 6.40
N ARG A 170 -25.68 -20.11 6.19
CA ARG A 170 -26.64 -20.38 5.12
C ARG A 170 -26.74 -19.18 4.18
N LYS A 171 -26.98 -19.48 2.91
CA LYS A 171 -27.32 -18.48 1.90
C LYS A 171 -28.70 -17.88 2.18
N SER A 172 -29.00 -16.74 1.59
CA SER A 172 -30.31 -16.08 1.73
C SER A 172 -31.51 -16.97 1.40
N ASN A 173 -31.33 -17.94 0.50
CA ASN A 173 -32.37 -18.92 0.15
C ASN A 173 -32.47 -20.11 1.13
N GLY A 174 -31.71 -20.09 2.22
CA GLY A 174 -31.65 -21.15 3.24
C GLY A 174 -30.77 -22.36 2.91
N SER A 175 -30.17 -22.44 1.71
CA SER A 175 -29.26 -23.51 1.36
C SER A 175 -27.92 -23.38 2.08
N THR A 176 -27.23 -24.49 2.24
CA THR A 176 -25.86 -24.54 2.75
C THR A 176 -24.86 -24.13 1.70
N TRP A 177 -23.66 -23.78 2.11
CA TRP A 177 -22.53 -23.50 1.22
C TRP A 177 -21.77 -24.78 0.93
N ASP A 178 -21.45 -24.98 -0.34
CA ASP A 178 -20.61 -26.06 -0.87
C ASP A 178 -19.15 -25.63 -1.08
N VAL A 179 -18.83 -24.37 -0.78
CA VAL A 179 -17.50 -23.79 -0.80
C VAL A 179 -17.25 -23.00 0.50
N ILE A 180 -16.00 -22.88 0.91
CA ILE A 180 -15.62 -21.96 1.98
C ILE A 180 -15.56 -20.56 1.36
N PRO A 181 -16.34 -19.56 1.83
CA PRO A 181 -16.35 -18.21 1.27
C PRO A 181 -15.13 -17.41 1.77
N PHE A 182 -13.94 -17.95 1.53
CA PHE A 182 -12.65 -17.39 1.86
C PHE A 182 -11.80 -17.29 0.59
N GLU A 183 -11.24 -16.11 0.35
CA GLU A 183 -10.37 -15.87 -0.80
C GLU A 183 -8.97 -15.47 -0.36
N PHE A 184 -7.99 -16.13 -0.96
CA PHE A 184 -6.60 -15.70 -0.86
C PHE A 184 -6.35 -14.57 -1.87
N ILE A 185 -5.67 -13.52 -1.42
CA ILE A 185 -5.10 -12.50 -2.30
C ILE A 185 -3.60 -12.65 -2.25
N GLY A 186 -2.99 -12.91 -3.39
CA GLY A 186 -1.55 -13.06 -3.55
C GLY A 186 -0.94 -11.94 -4.38
N SER A 187 0.37 -11.75 -4.25
CA SER A 187 1.10 -10.75 -5.06
C SER A 187 1.29 -11.18 -6.52
N THR A 188 1.22 -12.46 -6.80
CA THR A 188 1.38 -13.07 -8.14
C THR A 188 0.06 -13.63 -8.64
N ASN A 189 -0.65 -14.37 -7.81
CA ASN A 189 -1.96 -14.96 -8.10
C ASN A 189 -2.74 -15.23 -6.80
N ASN A 190 -4.04 -15.54 -6.92
CA ASN A 190 -4.93 -15.80 -5.78
C ASN A 190 -5.06 -17.28 -5.44
N ASP A 191 -4.00 -18.08 -5.65
CA ASP A 191 -4.01 -19.48 -5.28
C ASP A 191 -3.61 -19.72 -3.80
N GLU A 192 -3.54 -20.97 -3.38
CA GLU A 192 -3.17 -21.35 -2.02
C GLU A 192 -1.66 -21.24 -1.76
N THR A 193 -0.84 -21.02 -2.77
CA THR A 193 0.63 -20.91 -2.63
C THR A 193 1.01 -19.56 -2.08
N SER A 194 1.88 -19.52 -1.07
CA SER A 194 2.37 -18.24 -0.53
C SER A 194 3.35 -17.61 -1.51
N ASP A 195 3.03 -16.40 -1.94
CA ASP A 195 3.87 -15.60 -2.82
C ASP A 195 5.02 -14.92 -2.08
N LYS A 196 6.09 -14.60 -2.80
CA LYS A 196 7.15 -13.74 -2.28
C LYS A 196 6.62 -12.31 -2.13
N ALA A 197 6.87 -11.70 -0.98
CA ALA A 197 6.52 -10.29 -0.76
C ALA A 197 7.21 -9.38 -1.80
N PRO A 198 6.48 -8.50 -2.50
CA PRO A 198 7.05 -7.61 -3.52
C PRO A 198 8.18 -6.72 -3.00
N LEU A 199 8.08 -6.25 -1.75
CA LEU A 199 9.05 -5.35 -1.12
C LEU A 199 10.17 -6.08 -0.35
N TYR A 200 10.23 -7.42 -0.41
CA TYR A 200 11.22 -8.22 0.32
C TYR A 200 12.67 -7.82 0.01
N ASP A 201 13.01 -7.66 -1.27
CA ASP A 201 14.38 -7.33 -1.68
C ASP A 201 14.79 -5.92 -1.19
N ILE A 202 13.83 -4.98 -1.13
CA ILE A 202 14.07 -3.65 -0.54
C ILE A 202 14.28 -3.78 0.97
N ALA A 203 13.50 -4.61 1.65
CA ALA A 203 13.62 -4.82 3.09
C ALA A 203 15.00 -5.38 3.48
N GLU A 204 15.54 -6.34 2.73
CA GLU A 204 16.89 -6.87 2.94
C GLU A 204 17.98 -5.81 2.78
N VAL A 205 17.90 -5.00 1.72
CA VAL A 205 18.85 -3.91 1.52
C VAL A 205 18.69 -2.83 2.61
N ASN A 206 17.47 -2.57 3.06
CA ASN A 206 17.19 -1.61 4.14
C ASN A 206 17.79 -2.05 5.48
N ILE A 207 17.71 -3.34 5.82
CA ILE A 207 18.39 -3.91 7.00
C ILE A 207 19.91 -3.77 6.87
N ALA A 208 20.46 -4.00 5.69
CA ALA A 208 21.89 -3.83 5.45
C ALA A 208 22.32 -2.34 5.51
N HIS A 209 21.47 -1.41 5.09
CA HIS A 209 21.67 0.03 5.27
C HIS A 209 21.68 0.39 6.76
N TYR A 210 20.73 -0.10 7.54
CA TYR A 210 20.66 0.10 8.98
C TYR A 210 21.94 -0.38 9.71
N ARG A 211 22.50 -1.53 9.30
CA ARG A 211 23.80 -2.02 9.86
C ARG A 211 24.94 -1.05 9.57
N ASN A 212 24.99 -0.51 8.33
CA ASN A 212 26.02 0.48 7.98
C ASN A 212 25.82 1.81 8.73
N SER A 213 24.59 2.22 9.04
CA SER A 213 24.34 3.41 9.84
C SER A 213 24.91 3.28 11.25
N ALA A 214 24.81 2.09 11.84
CA ALA A 214 25.43 1.80 13.15
C ALA A 214 26.95 1.95 13.10
N ASP A 215 27.61 1.42 12.07
CA ASP A 215 29.06 1.53 11.88
C ASP A 215 29.49 2.97 11.63
N TYR A 216 28.71 3.72 10.86
CA TYR A 216 28.95 5.14 10.58
C TYR A 216 28.88 5.99 11.84
N GLU A 217 27.81 5.87 12.61
CA GLU A 217 27.59 6.63 13.85
C GLU A 217 28.65 6.28 14.91
N GLU A 218 29.04 5.01 15.04
CA GLU A 218 30.10 4.60 15.94
C GLU A 218 31.46 5.15 15.52
N SER A 219 31.77 5.08 14.21
CA SER A 219 32.98 5.66 13.65
C SER A 219 33.05 7.17 13.88
N SER A 220 31.95 7.86 13.62
CA SER A 220 31.83 9.31 13.83
C SER A 220 32.03 9.70 15.29
N PHE A 221 31.48 8.90 16.22
CA PHE A 221 31.66 9.09 17.66
C PHE A 221 33.13 8.91 18.07
N ILE A 222 33.78 7.84 17.62
CA ILE A 222 35.18 7.56 17.95
C ILE A 222 36.11 8.64 17.38
N VAL A 223 35.89 9.04 16.11
CA VAL A 223 36.67 10.09 15.45
C VAL A 223 36.47 11.44 16.14
N GLY A 224 35.23 11.75 16.59
CA GLY A 224 34.91 12.99 17.27
C GLY A 224 35.47 13.13 18.69
N GLN A 225 36.05 12.06 19.29
CA GLN A 225 36.60 12.03 20.63
C GLN A 225 38.06 11.57 20.67
N PRO A 226 39.00 12.40 20.23
CA PRO A 226 40.41 12.07 20.27
C PRO A 226 40.89 11.84 21.71
N THR A 227 41.68 10.79 21.92
CA THR A 227 42.25 10.48 23.23
C THR A 227 43.58 11.20 23.39
N PRO A 228 43.73 12.08 24.41
CA PRO A 228 45.03 12.68 24.70
C PRO A 228 46.00 11.63 25.25
N VAL A 229 47.15 11.58 24.66
CA VAL A 229 48.27 10.70 25.13
C VAL A 229 49.43 11.59 25.50
N ILE A 230 49.87 11.45 26.74
CA ILE A 230 51.06 12.16 27.26
C ILE A 230 52.09 11.09 27.63
N ALA A 231 53.24 11.16 27.01
CA ALA A 231 54.36 10.23 27.23
C ALA A 231 55.57 10.95 27.83
N GLY A 232 56.43 10.21 28.56
CA GLY A 232 57.66 10.74 29.14
C GLY A 232 57.46 11.43 30.49
N LEU A 233 56.33 11.19 31.17
CA LEU A 233 56.10 11.70 32.53
C LEU A 233 56.64 10.74 33.56
N THR A 234 57.26 11.29 34.64
CA THR A 234 57.63 10.54 35.84
C THR A 234 56.47 10.51 36.84
N GLN A 235 56.37 9.49 37.67
CA GLN A 235 55.31 9.36 38.68
C GLN A 235 55.27 10.59 39.61
N SER A 236 56.42 11.06 40.07
CA SER A 236 56.49 12.25 40.94
C SER A 236 55.95 13.50 40.26
N TRP A 237 56.21 13.67 38.96
CA TRP A 237 55.71 14.81 38.21
C TRP A 237 54.18 14.75 38.03
N VAL A 238 53.65 13.57 37.83
CA VAL A 238 52.17 13.36 37.72
C VAL A 238 51.51 13.66 39.04
N ASP A 239 52.08 13.16 40.16
CA ASP A 239 51.53 13.37 41.50
C ASP A 239 51.51 14.88 41.89
N ASP A 240 52.58 15.60 41.50
CA ASP A 240 52.72 17.04 41.82
C ASP A 240 51.86 17.97 40.96
N ASN A 241 51.64 17.61 39.68
CA ASN A 241 51.01 18.53 38.72
C ASN A 241 49.62 18.08 38.24
N PHE A 242 49.29 16.78 38.32
CA PHE A 242 48.00 16.25 37.84
C PHE A 242 47.17 15.58 38.94
N ALA A 243 47.44 15.89 40.21
CA ALA A 243 46.70 15.35 41.35
C ALA A 243 45.16 15.58 41.21
N ASN A 244 44.74 16.67 40.57
CA ASN A 244 43.33 17.03 40.34
C ASN A 244 42.83 16.72 38.88
N GLY A 245 43.62 15.96 38.12
CA GLY A 245 43.31 15.69 36.69
C GLY A 245 43.95 16.71 35.74
N ILE A 246 43.73 16.49 34.44
CA ILE A 246 44.27 17.33 33.36
C ILE A 246 43.10 18.11 32.73
N GLU A 247 43.21 19.43 32.74
CA GLU A 247 42.25 20.27 31.98
C GLU A 247 42.71 20.38 30.52
N LEU A 248 41.91 19.84 29.62
CA LEU A 248 42.10 19.94 28.18
C LEU A 248 41.09 20.85 27.58
N GLY A 249 41.53 21.85 26.83
CA GLY A 249 40.59 22.79 26.14
C GLY A 249 41.35 23.82 25.31
N SER A 250 40.66 24.53 24.48
CA SER A 250 41.21 25.57 23.59
C SER A 250 41.87 26.75 24.34
N ARG A 251 41.59 26.88 25.63
CA ARG A 251 42.12 27.96 26.49
C ARG A 251 43.03 27.43 27.60
N ALA A 252 43.20 26.12 27.71
CA ALA A 252 44.09 25.49 28.71
C ALA A 252 45.47 25.27 28.09
N GLY A 253 46.50 25.89 28.66
CA GLY A 253 47.91 25.64 28.33
C GLY A 253 48.39 24.40 29.07
N LEU A 254 48.89 23.38 28.39
CA LEU A 254 49.51 22.19 28.97
C LEU A 254 51.02 22.40 29.06
N LEU A 255 51.55 22.57 30.26
CA LEU A 255 53.00 22.67 30.51
C LEU A 255 53.53 21.27 30.77
N LEU A 256 54.56 20.89 30.03
CA LEU A 256 55.19 19.55 30.11
C LEU A 256 56.68 19.69 30.41
N PRO A 257 57.31 18.68 31.08
CA PRO A 257 58.78 18.61 31.22
C PRO A 257 59.47 18.43 29.87
N LEU A 258 60.78 18.78 29.83
CA LEU A 258 61.59 18.81 28.60
C LEU A 258 61.57 17.52 27.74
N ASP A 259 61.44 16.36 28.38
CA ASP A 259 61.45 15.04 27.68
C ASP A 259 60.06 14.48 27.46
N ALA A 260 59.00 15.19 27.82
CA ALA A 260 57.63 14.75 27.64
C ALA A 260 57.04 15.23 26.29
N ASN A 261 56.19 14.43 25.72
CA ASN A 261 55.46 14.71 24.49
C ASN A 261 53.95 14.49 24.67
N ALA A 262 53.18 15.41 24.19
CA ALA A 262 51.72 15.28 24.13
C ALA A 262 51.25 15.10 22.70
N SER A 263 50.40 14.13 22.47
CA SER A 263 49.77 13.87 21.18
C SER A 263 48.30 13.54 21.37
N LEU A 264 47.50 13.69 20.30
CA LEU A 264 46.14 13.22 20.26
C LEU A 264 46.10 11.92 19.47
N LEU A 265 45.71 10.83 20.11
CA LEU A 265 45.39 9.58 19.41
C LEU A 265 43.99 9.72 18.83
N GLN A 266 43.94 9.86 17.53
CA GLN A 266 42.71 10.03 16.80
C GLN A 266 42.65 9.00 15.65
N SER A 267 41.51 8.33 15.54
CA SER A 267 41.23 7.48 14.38
C SER A 267 41.08 8.30 13.12
N ALA A 268 41.59 7.83 12.00
CA ALA A 268 41.33 8.46 10.72
C ALA A 268 39.84 8.32 10.35
N PRO A 269 39.22 9.37 9.75
CA PRO A 269 37.86 9.26 9.25
C PRO A 269 37.70 8.10 8.27
N ASN A 270 36.66 7.27 8.49
CA ASN A 270 36.34 6.15 7.62
C ASN A 270 35.06 6.47 6.82
N GLN A 271 35.20 6.71 5.51
CA GLN A 271 34.09 7.03 4.62
C GLN A 271 33.39 5.77 4.03
N MET A 272 33.90 4.56 4.33
CA MET A 272 33.34 3.34 3.73
C MET A 272 31.89 3.04 4.16
N PRO A 273 31.47 3.23 5.44
CA PRO A 273 30.08 3.05 5.83
C PRO A 273 29.14 4.04 5.15
N GLU A 274 29.53 5.31 5.00
CA GLU A 274 28.76 6.35 4.30
C GLU A 274 28.52 5.99 2.83
N ARG A 275 29.59 5.66 2.11
CA ARG A 275 29.50 5.18 0.72
C ARG A 275 28.65 3.91 0.60
N GLY A 276 28.77 3.02 1.58
CA GLY A 276 27.94 1.81 1.66
C GLY A 276 26.45 2.12 1.81
N MET A 277 26.08 3.15 2.57
CA MET A 277 24.71 3.61 2.70
C MET A 277 24.19 4.23 1.39
N GLU A 278 24.91 5.17 0.81
CA GLU A 278 24.55 5.80 -0.48
C GLU A 278 24.32 4.77 -1.61
N LEU A 279 25.21 3.75 -1.68
CA LEU A 279 25.05 2.66 -2.65
C LEU A 279 23.76 1.87 -2.40
N LYS A 280 23.43 1.57 -1.15
CA LYS A 280 22.20 0.85 -0.78
C LYS A 280 20.94 1.66 -1.04
N GLU A 281 20.95 2.96 -0.78
CA GLU A 281 19.87 3.88 -1.15
C GLU A 281 19.60 3.84 -2.65
N SER A 282 20.66 3.96 -3.45
CA SER A 282 20.54 3.84 -4.92
C SER A 282 20.03 2.47 -5.38
N GLN A 283 20.40 1.38 -4.68
CA GLN A 283 19.88 0.04 -4.96
C GLN A 283 18.38 -0.07 -4.63
N MET A 284 17.94 0.45 -3.48
CA MET A 284 16.54 0.42 -3.07
C MET A 284 15.65 1.18 -4.05
N VAL A 285 16.08 2.36 -4.50
CA VAL A 285 15.37 3.13 -5.53
C VAL A 285 15.24 2.32 -6.82
N LYS A 286 16.31 1.70 -7.30
CA LYS A 286 16.30 0.89 -8.53
C LYS A 286 15.40 -0.34 -8.40
N ILE A 287 15.35 -0.99 -7.22
CA ILE A 287 14.46 -2.13 -6.97
C ILE A 287 13.00 -1.66 -6.97
N GLY A 288 12.71 -0.55 -6.27
CA GLY A 288 11.37 0.03 -6.22
C GLY A 288 10.84 0.38 -7.61
N THR A 289 11.66 1.03 -8.43
CA THR A 289 11.31 1.35 -9.81
C THR A 289 10.94 0.09 -10.62
N ARG A 290 11.68 -1.02 -10.46
CA ARG A 290 11.39 -2.28 -11.18
C ARG A 290 10.08 -2.96 -10.77
N ILE A 291 9.55 -2.69 -9.60
CA ILE A 291 8.23 -3.22 -9.20
C ILE A 291 7.12 -2.52 -9.97
N ILE A 292 7.33 -1.24 -10.28
CA ILE A 292 6.40 -0.41 -11.04
C ILE A 292 6.61 -0.62 -12.54
N GLU A 293 7.88 -0.78 -12.95
CA GLU A 293 8.32 -0.92 -14.34
C GLU A 293 8.91 -2.32 -14.59
N ASP A 294 8.28 -3.10 -15.45
CA ASP A 294 8.85 -4.38 -15.90
C ASP A 294 9.81 -4.13 -17.10
N SER A 295 10.98 -3.51 -16.83
CA SER A 295 11.93 -3.18 -17.87
C SER A 295 13.24 -3.94 -17.74
N SER A 296 13.57 -4.77 -18.70
CA SER A 296 14.85 -5.43 -18.89
C SER A 296 15.63 -4.91 -20.12
N GLY A 297 15.73 -3.61 -20.32
CA GLY A 297 16.50 -3.09 -21.44
C GLY A 297 16.55 -1.56 -21.54
N ALA A 298 17.63 -1.03 -22.13
CA ALA A 298 17.73 0.37 -22.50
C ALA A 298 16.78 0.66 -23.67
N GLU A 299 15.64 1.26 -23.38
CA GLU A 299 14.63 1.59 -24.38
C GLU A 299 14.46 3.09 -24.57
N THR A 300 13.94 3.47 -25.74
CA THR A 300 13.55 4.86 -26.00
C THR A 300 12.35 5.25 -25.15
N ALA A 301 12.24 6.52 -24.77
CA ALA A 301 11.14 7.05 -23.97
C ALA A 301 9.73 6.74 -24.58
N GLU A 302 9.64 6.54 -25.89
CA GLU A 302 8.41 6.17 -26.59
C GLU A 302 8.03 4.70 -26.41
N ALA A 303 9.01 3.78 -26.43
CA ALA A 303 8.77 2.36 -26.16
C ALA A 303 8.40 2.14 -24.69
N ALA A 304 8.99 2.90 -23.76
CA ALA A 304 8.59 2.96 -22.37
C ALA A 304 7.12 3.40 -22.23
N LYS A 305 6.70 4.48 -22.88
CA LYS A 305 5.31 4.99 -22.85
C LYS A 305 4.28 3.96 -23.33
N ILE A 306 4.56 3.21 -24.41
CA ILE A 306 3.67 2.17 -24.93
C ILE A 306 3.58 0.99 -23.97
N ARG A 307 4.65 0.69 -23.24
CA ARG A 307 4.72 -0.40 -22.26
C ARG A 307 4.07 -0.02 -20.93
N PHE A 308 4.16 1.25 -20.52
CA PHE A 308 3.48 1.81 -19.34
C PHE A 308 1.93 1.82 -19.44
N ALA A 309 1.39 1.75 -20.64
CA ALA A 309 -0.03 1.49 -20.85
C ALA A 309 -0.42 0.03 -20.50
N GLY A 310 0.53 -0.78 -20.04
CA GLY A 310 0.35 -2.21 -19.91
C GLY A 310 0.21 -2.75 -18.52
N GLN A 311 -0.72 -3.57 -18.38
CA GLN A 311 -1.06 -4.62 -17.45
C GLN A 311 0.12 -5.54 -16.99
N ASN A 312 1.37 -5.26 -17.33
CA ASN A 312 2.50 -6.18 -17.15
C ASN A 312 3.45 -5.80 -15.99
N SER A 313 3.20 -4.74 -15.23
CA SER A 313 3.99 -4.47 -14.04
C SER A 313 3.60 -5.40 -12.88
N LYS A 314 4.53 -5.73 -11.99
CA LYS A 314 4.21 -6.51 -10.79
C LYS A 314 3.14 -5.84 -9.93
N LEU A 315 3.19 -4.51 -9.86
CA LEU A 315 2.18 -3.72 -9.17
C LEU A 315 0.81 -3.83 -9.86
N GLY A 316 0.76 -3.79 -11.20
CA GLY A 316 -0.47 -3.98 -11.96
C GLY A 316 -1.09 -5.36 -11.74
N SER A 317 -0.28 -6.43 -11.76
CA SER A 317 -0.75 -7.79 -11.48
C SER A 317 -1.30 -7.93 -10.07
N LEU A 318 -0.63 -7.36 -9.07
CA LEU A 318 -1.10 -7.35 -7.68
C LEU A 318 -2.46 -6.64 -7.56
N ILE A 319 -2.65 -5.50 -8.22
CA ILE A 319 -3.92 -4.78 -8.19
C ILE A 319 -5.04 -5.57 -8.86
N ILE A 320 -4.76 -6.28 -9.96
CA ILE A 320 -5.73 -7.17 -10.60
C ILE A 320 -6.14 -8.30 -9.64
N ASN A 321 -5.19 -8.90 -8.93
CA ASN A 321 -5.47 -9.95 -7.95
C ASN A 321 -6.37 -9.44 -6.81
N ILE A 322 -6.12 -8.24 -6.30
CA ILE A 322 -6.95 -7.60 -5.28
C ILE A 322 -8.37 -7.38 -5.82
N GLU A 323 -8.50 -6.81 -7.01
CA GLU A 323 -9.77 -6.56 -7.67
C GLU A 323 -10.59 -7.83 -7.85
N GLU A 324 -9.96 -8.92 -8.32
CA GLU A 324 -10.60 -10.23 -8.47
C GLU A 324 -11.03 -10.82 -7.12
N GLY A 325 -10.17 -10.74 -6.09
CA GLY A 325 -10.46 -11.24 -4.75
C GLY A 325 -11.64 -10.51 -4.10
N PHE A 326 -11.68 -9.19 -4.19
CA PHE A 326 -12.81 -8.41 -3.68
C PHE A 326 -14.09 -8.64 -4.51
N ARG A 327 -14.00 -8.70 -5.83
CA ARG A 327 -15.16 -9.01 -6.69
C ARG A 327 -15.78 -10.35 -6.31
N LYS A 328 -14.97 -11.38 -6.12
CA LYS A 328 -15.43 -12.71 -5.70
C LYS A 328 -16.06 -12.68 -4.30
N SER A 329 -15.47 -11.95 -3.36
CA SER A 329 -16.04 -11.76 -2.03
C SER A 329 -17.38 -11.03 -2.07
N LEU A 330 -17.51 -9.99 -2.89
CA LEU A 330 -18.76 -9.25 -3.10
C LEU A 330 -19.85 -10.12 -3.75
N MET A 331 -19.50 -11.05 -4.64
CA MET A 331 -20.45 -12.04 -5.17
C MET A 331 -20.98 -12.94 -4.05
N TRP A 332 -20.14 -13.45 -3.16
CA TRP A 332 -20.59 -14.23 -2.00
C TRP A 332 -21.44 -13.40 -1.03
N MET A 333 -21.13 -12.10 -0.87
CA MET A 333 -21.98 -11.19 -0.10
C MET A 333 -23.40 -11.13 -0.68
N GLY A 334 -23.53 -11.05 -2.02
CA GLY A 334 -24.82 -11.11 -2.71
C GLY A 334 -25.58 -12.40 -2.43
N GLU A 335 -24.90 -13.54 -2.36
CA GLU A 335 -25.52 -14.83 -2.01
C GLU A 335 -26.01 -14.89 -0.56
N PHE A 336 -25.30 -14.25 0.38
CA PHE A 336 -25.75 -14.12 1.77
C PHE A 336 -26.95 -13.17 1.91
N MET A 337 -26.91 -12.03 1.21
CA MET A 337 -27.90 -10.96 1.36
C MET A 337 -29.09 -11.10 0.42
N GLY A 338 -29.04 -12.02 -0.57
CA GLY A 338 -30.15 -12.30 -1.46
C GLY A 338 -30.41 -11.18 -2.47
N GLY A 339 -29.39 -10.71 -3.15
CA GLY A 339 -29.51 -9.71 -4.22
C GLY A 339 -29.11 -10.26 -5.58
N GLU A 340 -29.86 -9.85 -6.60
CA GLU A 340 -29.49 -10.00 -8.00
C GLU A 340 -28.95 -8.64 -8.48
N GLY A 341 -27.72 -8.62 -8.99
CA GLY A 341 -27.11 -7.41 -9.57
C GLY A 341 -25.66 -7.67 -9.94
N GLU A 342 -25.18 -6.90 -10.89
CA GLU A 342 -23.78 -6.93 -11.30
C GLU A 342 -22.95 -6.10 -10.30
N VAL A 343 -21.79 -6.63 -9.94
CA VAL A 343 -20.82 -5.97 -9.08
C VAL A 343 -19.68 -5.49 -9.96
N THR A 344 -19.48 -4.18 -10.02
CA THR A 344 -18.33 -3.58 -10.69
C THR A 344 -17.36 -3.04 -9.65
N LEU A 345 -16.11 -3.41 -9.79
CA LEU A 345 -15.01 -2.90 -8.98
C LEU A 345 -13.80 -2.74 -9.88
N GLU A 346 -13.36 -1.49 -10.06
CA GLU A 346 -12.21 -1.16 -10.87
C GLU A 346 -11.25 -0.25 -10.10
N ILE A 347 -10.01 -0.71 -9.94
CA ILE A 347 -8.92 0.02 -9.29
C ILE A 347 -8.04 0.63 -10.38
N ASN A 348 -7.54 1.84 -10.16
CA ASN A 348 -6.66 2.49 -11.12
C ASN A 348 -5.39 1.68 -11.41
N LYS A 349 -5.16 1.37 -12.67
CA LYS A 349 -3.98 0.67 -13.21
C LYS A 349 -3.05 1.59 -14.01
N GLU A 350 -3.44 2.87 -14.15
CA GLU A 350 -2.64 3.89 -14.82
C GLU A 350 -1.81 4.64 -13.78
N PHE A 351 -0.59 4.17 -13.52
CA PHE A 351 0.25 4.70 -12.44
C PHE A 351 0.95 6.01 -12.78
N TYR A 352 0.99 6.38 -14.05
CA TYR A 352 1.61 7.61 -14.54
C TYR A 352 0.61 8.44 -15.32
N ASP A 353 0.73 9.76 -15.23
CA ASP A 353 -0.01 10.64 -16.11
C ASP A 353 0.51 10.46 -17.55
N ALA A 354 -0.36 10.07 -18.45
CA ALA A 354 -0.07 10.13 -19.87
C ALA A 354 0.03 11.62 -20.26
N THR A 355 1.23 12.20 -20.14
CA THR A 355 1.46 13.52 -20.74
C THR A 355 1.26 13.36 -22.25
N ILE A 356 0.16 13.94 -22.76
CA ILE A 356 -0.09 13.96 -24.20
C ILE A 356 1.00 14.82 -24.82
N ASP A 357 1.79 14.21 -25.70
CA ASP A 357 2.76 14.95 -26.52
C ASP A 357 1.96 15.94 -27.40
N PRO A 358 2.27 17.24 -27.37
CA PRO A 358 1.61 18.22 -28.23
C PRO A 358 1.60 17.85 -29.71
N GLN A 359 2.61 17.14 -30.20
CA GLN A 359 2.65 16.63 -31.56
C GLN A 359 1.64 15.50 -31.80
N MET A 360 1.51 14.59 -30.84
CA MET A 360 0.52 13.51 -30.87
C MET A 360 -0.91 14.08 -30.83
N LEU A 361 -1.16 15.09 -30.00
CA LEU A 361 -2.44 15.77 -29.94
C LEU A 361 -2.78 16.44 -31.28
N ALA A 362 -1.84 17.17 -31.87
CA ALA A 362 -2.04 17.81 -33.17
C ALA A 362 -2.31 16.78 -34.29
N GLN A 363 -1.62 15.65 -34.31
CA GLN A 363 -1.86 14.55 -35.25
C GLN A 363 -3.24 13.92 -35.05
N THR A 364 -3.65 13.72 -33.81
CA THR A 364 -4.96 13.17 -33.45
C THR A 364 -6.09 14.12 -33.92
N MET A 365 -5.93 15.42 -33.70
CA MET A 365 -6.88 16.42 -34.21
C MET A 365 -6.95 16.43 -35.75
N MET A 366 -5.82 16.28 -36.45
CA MET A 366 -5.82 16.15 -37.91
C MET A 366 -6.52 14.88 -38.40
N LEU A 367 -6.42 13.77 -37.67
CA LEU A 367 -7.12 12.53 -37.99
C LEU A 367 -8.63 12.66 -37.75
N GLN A 368 -9.05 13.40 -36.73
CA GLN A 368 -10.44 13.75 -36.49
C GLN A 368 -11.00 14.62 -37.61
N ASP A 369 -10.29 15.68 -38.02
CA ASP A 369 -10.72 16.56 -39.14
C ASP A 369 -10.86 15.82 -40.46
N ARG A 370 -10.07 14.75 -40.67
CA ARG A 370 -10.16 13.85 -41.82
C ARG A 370 -11.24 12.78 -41.67
N GLY A 371 -11.95 12.73 -40.55
CA GLY A 371 -13.01 11.74 -40.30
C GLY A 371 -12.50 10.31 -40.08
N VAL A 372 -11.22 10.12 -39.75
CA VAL A 372 -10.63 8.81 -39.47
C VAL A 372 -10.96 8.34 -38.04
N ILE A 373 -11.06 9.28 -37.09
CA ILE A 373 -11.43 9.04 -35.70
C ILE A 373 -12.60 9.94 -35.28
N SER A 374 -13.38 9.50 -34.30
CA SER A 374 -14.52 10.26 -33.81
C SER A 374 -14.12 11.35 -32.80
N LYS A 375 -15.02 12.32 -32.56
CA LYS A 375 -14.88 13.31 -31.49
C LYS A 375 -14.79 12.60 -30.09
N ALA A 376 -15.51 11.51 -29.93
CA ALA A 376 -15.46 10.71 -28.68
C ALA A 376 -14.07 10.11 -28.43
N ASP A 377 -13.39 9.63 -29.47
CA ASP A 377 -12.02 9.09 -29.34
C ASP A 377 -11.03 10.18 -28.92
N VAL A 378 -11.18 11.41 -29.46
CA VAL A 378 -10.36 12.55 -29.06
C VAL A 378 -10.63 12.96 -27.63
N ARG A 379 -11.91 13.02 -27.20
CA ARG A 379 -12.29 13.30 -25.82
C ARG A 379 -11.76 12.25 -24.85
N TYR A 380 -11.83 10.97 -25.22
CA TYR A 380 -11.24 9.87 -24.44
C TYR A 380 -9.73 10.08 -24.23
N LEU A 381 -8.99 10.44 -25.30
CA LEU A 381 -7.55 10.73 -25.20
C LEU A 381 -7.28 11.96 -24.33
N LEU A 382 -8.09 13.01 -24.42
CA LEU A 382 -7.95 14.22 -23.61
C LEU A 382 -8.22 13.95 -22.12
N ARG A 383 -9.26 13.13 -21.79
CA ARG A 383 -9.52 12.69 -20.42
C ARG A 383 -8.36 11.86 -19.87
N ARG A 384 -7.86 10.92 -20.67
CA ARG A 384 -6.71 10.10 -20.32
C ARG A 384 -5.43 10.91 -20.06
N GLY A 385 -5.27 12.05 -20.72
CA GLY A 385 -4.15 12.97 -20.55
C GLY A 385 -4.38 14.05 -19.48
N ASN A 386 -5.45 13.97 -18.69
CA ASN A 386 -5.86 14.99 -17.71
C ASN A 386 -5.99 16.42 -18.28
N LEU A 387 -6.25 16.54 -19.58
CA LEU A 387 -6.55 17.81 -20.25
C LEU A 387 -8.04 18.13 -20.27
N LEU A 388 -8.86 17.15 -19.94
CA LEU A 388 -10.30 17.25 -19.79
C LEU A 388 -10.71 16.62 -18.46
N GLU A 389 -11.63 17.24 -17.72
CA GLU A 389 -12.13 16.72 -16.46
C GLU A 389 -12.83 15.36 -16.66
N ALA A 390 -12.50 14.37 -15.82
CA ALA A 390 -13.02 13.01 -15.95
C ALA A 390 -14.53 12.93 -15.76
N ASP A 391 -15.07 13.77 -14.85
CA ASP A 391 -16.48 13.78 -14.43
C ASP A 391 -17.40 14.52 -15.42
N ARG A 392 -16.82 15.23 -16.38
CA ARG A 392 -17.59 16.00 -17.35
C ARG A 392 -18.12 15.11 -18.46
N THR A 393 -19.44 15.03 -18.61
CA THR A 393 -20.08 14.18 -19.62
C THR A 393 -19.87 14.70 -21.06
N ASP A 394 -19.97 13.82 -22.05
CA ASP A 394 -19.82 14.22 -23.46
C ASP A 394 -20.93 15.18 -23.89
N GLU A 395 -22.15 15.06 -23.31
CA GLU A 395 -23.29 15.91 -23.55
C GLU A 395 -23.07 17.33 -23.01
N GLU A 396 -22.47 17.49 -21.84
CA GLU A 396 -22.10 18.81 -21.29
C GLU A 396 -21.04 19.50 -22.14
N ILE A 397 -20.07 18.74 -22.66
CA ILE A 397 -19.02 19.29 -23.52
C ILE A 397 -19.62 19.75 -24.87
N GLU A 398 -20.57 19.00 -25.43
CA GLU A 398 -21.26 19.37 -26.66
C GLU A 398 -22.12 20.61 -26.46
N ALA A 399 -22.88 20.67 -25.37
CA ALA A 399 -23.71 21.83 -25.04
C ALA A 399 -22.87 23.12 -24.90
N ASP A 400 -21.73 23.06 -24.22
CA ASP A 400 -20.84 24.22 -24.05
C ASP A 400 -20.17 24.60 -25.38
N ALA A 401 -19.84 23.64 -26.24
CA ALA A 401 -19.25 23.90 -27.54
C ALA A 401 -20.27 24.57 -28.50
N GLU A 402 -21.54 24.16 -28.44
CA GLU A 402 -22.63 24.82 -29.22
C GLU A 402 -22.88 26.26 -28.74
N VAL A 403 -22.80 26.54 -27.45
CA VAL A 403 -22.92 27.89 -26.90
C VAL A 403 -21.74 28.78 -27.35
N ALA A 404 -20.51 28.23 -27.39
CA ALA A 404 -19.32 28.96 -27.82
C ALA A 404 -19.32 29.31 -29.32
N GLU A 405 -19.97 28.48 -30.18
CA GLU A 405 -20.14 28.80 -31.61
C GLU A 405 -21.17 29.93 -31.90
N ILE A 406 -22.00 30.27 -30.91
CA ILE A 406 -23.08 31.29 -31.05
C ILE A 406 -22.58 32.70 -30.66
N GLU A 407 -21.49 32.85 -29.91
CA GLU A 407 -20.92 34.16 -29.60
C GLU A 407 -20.01 34.64 -30.77
N PRO A 408 -20.43 35.67 -31.57
CA PRO A 408 -19.57 36.18 -32.62
C PRO A 408 -18.37 36.91 -31.94
N VAL A 409 -17.16 36.53 -32.29
CA VAL A 409 -15.96 37.28 -31.96
C VAL A 409 -16.03 38.62 -32.64
N ILE A 410 -16.46 39.67 -31.92
CA ILE A 410 -16.40 41.06 -32.38
C ILE A 410 -14.93 41.46 -32.33
N PRO A 411 -14.28 41.69 -33.51
CA PRO A 411 -12.89 42.16 -33.48
C PRO A 411 -12.85 43.55 -32.86
N PRO A 412 -11.79 43.89 -32.08
CA PRO A 412 -11.68 45.22 -31.48
C PRO A 412 -11.68 46.29 -32.57
N VAL A 413 -12.58 47.23 -32.43
CA VAL A 413 -12.65 48.44 -33.28
C VAL A 413 -11.31 49.18 -33.12
N GLN A 414 -10.53 49.29 -34.20
CA GLN A 414 -9.38 50.19 -34.24
C GLN A 414 -9.96 51.64 -34.28
N GLU A 415 -9.73 52.38 -33.21
CA GLU A 415 -9.93 53.83 -33.24
C GLU A 415 -8.87 54.41 -34.18
N GLU A 416 -9.29 54.94 -35.32
CA GLU A 416 -8.50 55.82 -36.17
C GLU A 416 -8.22 57.12 -35.41
N GLU A 417 -6.96 57.29 -34.96
CA GLU A 417 -6.47 58.61 -34.56
C GLU A 417 -6.47 59.56 -35.74
N THR A 418 -7.42 60.47 -35.77
CA THR A 418 -7.41 61.62 -36.68
C THR A 418 -6.31 62.60 -36.19
N GLU A 419 -5.20 62.63 -36.93
CA GLU A 419 -4.21 63.71 -36.80
C GLU A 419 -4.86 65.04 -37.22
N GLU A 420 -5.12 65.95 -36.24
CA GLU A 420 -5.38 67.36 -36.52
C GLU A 420 -4.03 68.04 -36.77
N GLU A 421 -3.75 68.40 -38.04
CA GLU A 421 -2.77 69.37 -38.47
C GLU A 421 -3.10 70.74 -37.87
N PHE A 422 -2.27 71.24 -36.90
CA PHE A 422 -2.20 72.67 -36.61
C PHE A 422 -0.98 73.24 -37.31
N GLY A 423 -1.21 73.88 -38.40
CA GLY A 423 -0.29 74.81 -38.99
C GLY A 423 -0.33 76.18 -38.25
N ASN A 424 0.82 76.65 -37.86
CA ASN A 424 1.37 78.00 -38.01
C ASN A 424 2.66 78.14 -37.20
#